data_78f4a4b5b608270486497dad7e757353
#
_entry.id   78f4a4b5b608270486497dad7e757353
#
_cell.length_a   1.000
_cell.length_b   1.000
_cell.length_c   1.000
_cell.angle_alpha   90.00
_cell.angle_beta   90.00
_cell.angle_gamma   90.00
#
_symmetry.space_group_name_H-M   'P 1'
#
loop_
_entity.id
_entity.type
_entity.pdbx_description
1 polymer ?
#
loop_
_entity_poly.entity_id
_entity_poly.type
_entity_poly.pdbx_seq_one_letter_code
_entity_poly.pdbx_strand_id
1 'polypeptide(L)'
;ESKGDIIVFIDDDETVEPDFLRSVNDFFTQYPDAGISSGPVIPVYETRQPEWLSLFTMRLITGAYDKGDHIKPLPPKDYPGTGHACFRKDLFDKYGAFDTALGRKGNSLMGAEDKDFFLRLMNGGEKCYYLPAAKIYHHIPDSKLTNEHFKKLTYALGRSERIRTLNLGKPAFYKRLSMEIVKWGASLLLYGWFLLTGRV
;
A
#
# COMPACT_ATOMS: atom_id res chain seq x y z
N GLU A 1 7.49 15.83 -16.68
CA GLU A 1 8.61 14.92 -16.39
C GLU A 1 9.42 15.46 -15.20
N SER A 2 9.62 14.64 -14.15
CA SER A 2 10.44 15.03 -13.00
C SER A 2 11.92 15.16 -13.40
N LYS A 3 12.59 16.25 -12.95
CA LYS A 3 14.02 16.50 -13.25
C LYS A 3 14.94 16.13 -12.07
N GLY A 4 14.37 15.94 -10.86
CA GLY A 4 15.16 15.59 -9.68
C GLY A 4 15.63 14.13 -9.65
N ASP A 5 16.62 13.84 -8.82
CA ASP A 5 17.18 12.50 -8.61
C ASP A 5 16.29 11.61 -7.75
N ILE A 6 15.43 12.22 -6.94
CA ILE A 6 14.42 11.55 -6.11
C ILE A 6 13.04 11.94 -6.62
N ILE A 7 12.21 10.94 -6.87
CA ILE A 7 10.81 11.12 -7.26
C ILE A 7 9.95 10.83 -6.04
N VAL A 8 9.12 11.80 -5.67
CA VAL A 8 8.15 11.70 -4.58
C VAL A 8 6.76 11.62 -5.19
N PHE A 9 5.99 10.62 -4.79
CA PHE A 9 4.57 10.50 -5.10
C PHE A 9 3.75 10.96 -3.91
N ILE A 10 2.75 11.80 -4.17
CA ILE A 10 1.77 12.28 -3.19
C ILE A 10 0.44 12.29 -3.90
N ASP A 11 -0.58 11.64 -3.34
CA ASP A 11 -1.93 11.63 -3.89
C ASP A 11 -2.61 12.99 -3.67
N ASP A 12 -3.61 13.33 -4.47
CA ASP A 12 -4.29 14.63 -4.45
C ASP A 12 -5.17 14.84 -3.20
N ASP A 13 -5.44 13.79 -2.46
CA ASP A 13 -6.13 13.79 -1.17
C ASP A 13 -5.16 13.64 0.03
N GLU A 14 -3.88 13.94 -0.17
CA GLU A 14 -2.85 13.88 0.87
C GLU A 14 -2.20 15.24 1.13
N THR A 15 -1.78 15.44 2.38
CA THR A 15 -0.94 16.57 2.81
C THR A 15 0.27 16.07 3.58
N VAL A 16 1.35 16.84 3.57
CA VAL A 16 2.62 16.46 4.18
C VAL A 16 3.07 17.46 5.24
N GLU A 17 3.94 17.03 6.13
CA GLU A 17 4.61 17.94 7.09
C GLU A 17 5.48 18.98 6.34
N PRO A 18 5.66 20.19 6.90
CA PRO A 18 6.48 21.25 6.29
C PRO A 18 7.92 20.83 5.96
N ASP A 19 8.50 19.97 6.78
CA ASP A 19 9.87 19.48 6.61
C ASP A 19 9.98 18.17 5.83
N PHE A 20 8.88 17.69 5.24
CA PHE A 20 8.81 16.42 4.52
C PHE A 20 9.91 16.29 3.46
N LEU A 21 9.99 17.22 2.52
CA LEU A 21 10.98 17.17 1.43
C LEU A 21 12.43 17.24 1.94
N ARG A 22 12.68 18.03 2.98
CA ARG A 22 14.00 18.09 3.63
C ARG A 22 14.34 16.73 4.23
N SER A 23 13.44 16.16 5.01
CA SER A 23 13.64 14.85 5.64
C SER A 23 13.91 13.73 4.63
N VAL A 24 13.22 13.76 3.49
CA VAL A 24 13.44 12.80 2.39
C VAL A 24 14.83 13.01 1.76
N ASN A 25 15.21 14.25 1.45
CA ASN A 25 16.52 14.57 0.87
C ASN A 25 17.68 14.17 1.79
N ASP A 26 17.58 14.51 3.08
CA ASP A 26 18.60 14.19 4.09
C ASP A 26 18.72 12.67 4.26
N PHE A 27 17.58 11.96 4.27
CA PHE A 27 17.56 10.50 4.32
C PHE A 27 18.31 9.88 3.14
N PHE A 28 17.99 10.23 1.89
CA PHE A 28 18.66 9.64 0.73
C PHE A 28 20.14 10.04 0.61
N THR A 29 20.54 11.15 1.21
CA THR A 29 21.95 11.55 1.34
C THR A 29 22.67 10.68 2.36
N GLN A 30 22.06 10.42 3.50
CA GLN A 30 22.62 9.62 4.58
C GLN A 30 22.62 8.11 4.30
N TYR A 31 21.63 7.62 3.51
CA TYR A 31 21.44 6.21 3.14
C TYR A 31 21.57 6.03 1.62
N PRO A 32 22.81 6.06 1.07
CA PRO A 32 23.02 5.98 -0.38
C PRO A 32 22.61 4.64 -0.98
N ASP A 33 22.52 3.59 -0.18
CA ASP A 33 22.08 2.26 -0.56
C ASP A 33 20.54 2.09 -0.55
N ALA A 34 19.80 3.09 -0.07
CA ALA A 34 18.35 3.10 -0.11
C ALA A 34 17.85 3.46 -1.52
N GLY A 35 17.10 2.56 -2.14
CA GLY A 35 16.41 2.84 -3.40
C GLY A 35 15.04 3.49 -3.19
N ILE A 36 14.40 3.13 -2.06
CA ILE A 36 13.01 3.50 -1.76
C ILE A 36 12.91 3.94 -0.31
N SER A 37 12.08 4.96 -0.04
CA SER A 37 11.64 5.27 1.32
C SER A 37 10.15 5.57 1.36
N SER A 38 9.55 5.38 2.52
CA SER A 38 8.17 5.77 2.81
C SER A 38 8.03 6.03 4.30
N GLY A 39 7.09 6.87 4.69
CA GLY A 39 6.82 7.20 6.08
C GLY A 39 5.44 6.78 6.57
N PRO A 40 5.04 7.27 7.75
CA PRO A 40 3.71 7.05 8.29
C PRO A 40 2.63 7.69 7.41
N VAL A 41 1.52 6.96 7.24
CA VAL A 41 0.27 7.49 6.67
C VAL A 41 -0.76 7.58 7.78
N ILE A 42 -1.16 8.81 8.09
CA ILE A 42 -2.11 9.13 9.16
C ILE A 42 -3.45 9.47 8.52
N PRO A 43 -4.50 8.67 8.75
CA PRO A 43 -5.82 8.99 8.21
C PRO A 43 -6.43 10.19 8.93
N VAL A 44 -6.94 11.15 8.16
CA VAL A 44 -7.71 12.30 8.61
C VAL A 44 -9.12 12.14 8.10
N TYR A 45 -10.04 11.79 8.98
CA TYR A 45 -11.44 11.55 8.61
C TYR A 45 -12.20 12.87 8.48
N GLU A 46 -13.04 12.99 7.45
CA GLU A 46 -13.89 14.17 7.22
C GLU A 46 -14.82 14.43 8.42
N THR A 47 -15.48 13.40 8.92
CA THR A 47 -16.26 13.46 10.17
C THR A 47 -15.64 12.61 11.27
N ARG A 48 -15.74 11.29 11.15
CA ARG A 48 -15.19 10.36 12.14
C ARG A 48 -14.93 8.98 11.56
N GLN A 49 -14.08 8.22 12.21
CA GLN A 49 -13.90 6.81 11.90
C GLN A 49 -15.20 6.03 12.19
N PRO A 50 -15.76 5.28 11.21
CA PRO A 50 -16.93 4.44 11.44
C PRO A 50 -16.58 3.26 12.38
N GLU A 51 -17.55 2.83 13.19
CA GLU A 51 -17.36 1.72 14.14
C GLU A 51 -17.02 0.39 13.47
N TRP A 52 -17.53 0.14 12.26
CA TRP A 52 -17.24 -1.08 11.49
C TRP A 52 -15.81 -1.13 10.92
N LEU A 53 -15.12 0.01 10.87
CA LEU A 53 -13.76 0.10 10.30
C LEU A 53 -12.72 -0.37 11.34
N SER A 54 -12.53 -1.68 11.38
CA SER A 54 -11.57 -2.32 12.27
C SER A 54 -10.12 -2.11 11.82
N LEU A 55 -9.15 -2.38 12.69
CA LEU A 55 -7.72 -2.37 12.39
C LEU A 55 -7.35 -3.27 11.18
N PHE A 56 -8.11 -4.34 10.94
CA PHE A 56 -7.89 -5.26 9.82
C PHE A 56 -8.34 -4.69 8.47
N THR A 57 -9.36 -3.82 8.47
CA THR A 57 -9.95 -3.25 7.26
C THR A 57 -9.47 -1.81 7.01
N MET A 58 -9.03 -1.12 8.06
CA MET A 58 -8.63 0.28 8.02
C MET A 58 -7.57 0.55 6.94
N ARG A 59 -6.47 -0.20 6.95
CA ARG A 59 -5.38 -0.01 5.99
C ARG A 59 -5.84 -0.09 4.53
N LEU A 60 -6.85 -0.91 4.24
CA LEU A 60 -7.33 -1.10 2.88
C LEU A 60 -8.04 0.15 2.33
N ILE A 61 -8.73 0.89 3.19
CA ILE A 61 -9.48 2.11 2.80
C ILE A 61 -8.63 3.36 2.96
N THR A 62 -7.89 3.45 4.07
CA THR A 62 -7.22 4.68 4.48
C THR A 62 -5.75 4.72 4.12
N GLY A 63 -5.18 3.60 3.67
CA GLY A 63 -3.72 3.50 3.48
C GLY A 63 -2.93 3.54 4.78
N ALA A 64 -3.58 3.61 5.97
CA ALA A 64 -2.91 3.76 7.26
C ALA A 64 -1.69 2.86 7.40
N TYR A 65 -0.55 3.47 7.69
CA TYR A 65 0.73 2.80 7.75
C TYR A 65 1.59 3.46 8.80
N ASP A 66 2.00 2.72 9.80
CA ASP A 66 2.92 3.18 10.83
C ASP A 66 3.78 2.00 11.31
N LYS A 67 5.08 2.22 11.40
CA LYS A 67 6.09 1.24 11.82
C LYS A 67 6.91 1.71 13.01
N GLY A 68 6.48 2.78 13.69
CA GLY A 68 7.13 3.35 14.88
C GLY A 68 8.12 4.48 14.56
N ASP A 69 8.99 4.80 15.51
CA ASP A 69 9.73 6.05 15.54
C ASP A 69 11.18 5.97 15.02
N HIS A 70 11.57 4.82 14.46
CA HIS A 70 12.95 4.61 14.02
C HIS A 70 13.03 4.32 12.52
N ILE A 71 14.07 4.90 11.88
CA ILE A 71 14.45 4.53 10.51
C ILE A 71 14.86 3.06 10.51
N LYS A 72 14.28 2.27 9.61
CA LYS A 72 14.60 0.85 9.48
C LYS A 72 14.32 0.32 8.09
N PRO A 73 15.09 -0.67 7.62
CA PRO A 73 14.76 -1.36 6.38
C PRO A 73 13.45 -2.13 6.54
N LEU A 74 12.65 -2.13 5.48
CA LEU A 74 11.42 -2.91 5.40
C LEU A 74 11.73 -4.33 4.87
N PRO A 75 11.11 -5.37 5.44
CA PRO A 75 11.28 -6.73 4.92
C PRO A 75 10.61 -6.88 3.55
N PRO A 76 11.06 -7.82 2.70
CA PRO A 76 10.63 -7.95 1.29
C PRO A 76 9.13 -8.11 1.03
N LYS A 77 8.33 -8.36 2.04
CA LYS A 77 6.85 -8.50 1.93
C LYS A 77 6.08 -7.34 2.54
N ASP A 78 6.80 -6.39 3.13
CA ASP A 78 6.21 -5.21 3.74
C ASP A 78 6.55 -4.00 2.87
N TYR A 79 5.62 -3.58 2.05
CA TYR A 79 5.74 -2.43 1.18
C TYR A 79 4.66 -1.40 1.50
N PRO A 80 4.98 -0.12 1.41
CA PRO A 80 4.01 0.97 1.50
C PRO A 80 3.15 1.03 0.23
N GLY A 81 2.15 1.91 0.19
CA GLY A 81 1.52 2.32 -1.06
C GLY A 81 2.40 3.33 -1.81
N THR A 82 2.15 3.56 -3.10
CA THR A 82 2.92 4.54 -3.88
C THR A 82 2.56 5.98 -3.59
N GLY A 83 1.31 6.28 -3.20
CA GLY A 83 0.88 7.65 -2.89
C GLY A 83 1.70 8.35 -1.81
N HIS A 84 2.56 7.62 -1.10
CA HIS A 84 3.45 8.16 -0.06
C HIS A 84 4.87 7.59 -0.13
N ALA A 85 5.31 7.19 -1.31
CA ALA A 85 6.63 6.62 -1.50
C ALA A 85 7.56 7.55 -2.28
N CYS A 86 8.83 7.51 -1.89
CA CYS A 86 9.92 8.22 -2.50
C CYS A 86 10.89 7.22 -3.13
N PHE A 87 11.29 7.45 -4.38
CA PHE A 87 12.11 6.54 -5.15
C PHE A 87 13.33 7.27 -5.71
N ARG A 88 14.48 6.59 -5.80
CA ARG A 88 15.53 7.06 -6.70
C ARG A 88 15.04 6.95 -8.14
N LYS A 89 15.29 7.99 -8.92
CA LYS A 89 14.79 8.11 -10.30
C LYS A 89 15.30 7.01 -11.22
N ASP A 90 16.55 6.61 -11.06
CA ASP A 90 17.21 5.56 -11.86
C ASP A 90 16.52 4.19 -11.74
N LEU A 91 15.74 3.96 -10.68
CA LEU A 91 14.95 2.72 -10.54
C LEU A 91 13.91 2.57 -11.65
N PHE A 92 13.37 3.68 -12.19
CA PHE A 92 12.42 3.64 -13.29
C PHE A 92 13.09 3.26 -14.62
N ASP A 93 14.34 3.65 -14.80
CA ASP A 93 15.13 3.22 -15.96
C ASP A 93 15.52 1.74 -15.86
N LYS A 94 15.87 1.30 -14.66
CA LYS A 94 16.33 -0.07 -14.39
C LYS A 94 15.20 -1.10 -14.37
N TYR A 95 14.05 -0.77 -13.78
CA TYR A 95 12.96 -1.73 -13.55
C TYR A 95 11.69 -1.42 -14.36
N GLY A 96 11.69 -0.35 -15.16
CA GLY A 96 10.51 0.14 -15.88
C GLY A 96 9.52 0.88 -14.97
N ALA A 97 8.48 1.43 -15.57
CA ALA A 97 7.42 2.15 -14.86
C ALA A 97 6.33 1.22 -14.29
N PHE A 98 5.30 1.81 -13.71
CA PHE A 98 4.10 1.09 -13.26
C PHE A 98 3.38 0.41 -14.42
N ASP A 99 2.89 -0.81 -14.19
CA ASP A 99 2.02 -1.51 -15.16
C ASP A 99 0.62 -0.87 -15.13
N THR A 100 0.36 -0.06 -16.14
CA THR A 100 -0.93 0.65 -16.29
C THR A 100 -2.12 -0.28 -16.52
N ALA A 101 -1.92 -1.57 -16.81
CA ALA A 101 -2.99 -2.56 -16.91
C ALA A 101 -3.51 -2.98 -15.54
N LEU A 102 -2.73 -2.78 -14.46
CA LEU A 102 -3.06 -3.14 -13.08
C LEU A 102 -3.67 -1.99 -12.28
N GLY A 103 -3.50 -0.74 -12.75
CA GLY A 103 -3.92 0.48 -12.08
C GLY A 103 -5.36 0.90 -12.35
N ARG A 104 -5.73 2.03 -11.76
CA ARG A 104 -7.06 2.64 -11.92
C ARG A 104 -7.26 3.11 -13.36
N LYS A 105 -8.43 2.80 -13.94
CA LYS A 105 -8.88 3.30 -15.25
C LYS A 105 -10.35 3.69 -15.17
N GLY A 106 -10.66 4.95 -15.44
CA GLY A 106 -12.04 5.48 -15.32
C GLY A 106 -12.60 5.23 -13.92
N ASN A 107 -13.75 4.59 -13.83
CA ASN A 107 -14.42 4.28 -12.55
C ASN A 107 -13.91 3.00 -11.87
N SER A 108 -12.83 2.38 -12.35
CA SER A 108 -12.26 1.17 -11.77
C SER A 108 -11.45 1.49 -10.52
N LEU A 109 -11.67 0.75 -9.43
CA LEU A 109 -10.88 0.83 -8.20
C LEU A 109 -9.74 -0.21 -8.17
N MET A 110 -9.25 -0.62 -9.34
CA MET A 110 -8.07 -1.49 -9.43
C MET A 110 -6.86 -0.80 -8.80
N GLY A 111 -5.94 -1.55 -8.23
CA GLY A 111 -4.80 -0.99 -7.49
C GLY A 111 -3.78 -2.09 -7.15
N ALA A 112 -3.26 -2.78 -8.17
CA ALA A 112 -2.17 -3.75 -7.98
C ALA A 112 -0.87 -3.29 -8.65
N GLU A 113 -0.85 -2.13 -9.31
CA GLU A 113 0.31 -1.51 -9.92
C GLU A 113 1.39 -1.21 -8.89
N ASP A 114 1.00 -0.68 -7.74
CA ASP A 114 1.88 -0.39 -6.60
C ASP A 114 2.60 -1.65 -6.15
N LYS A 115 1.81 -2.65 -5.80
CA LYS A 115 2.31 -3.94 -5.34
C LYS A 115 3.25 -4.58 -6.36
N ASP A 116 2.88 -4.54 -7.64
CA ASP A 116 3.71 -5.09 -8.72
C ASP A 116 5.06 -4.37 -8.77
N PHE A 117 5.05 -3.04 -8.77
CA PHE A 117 6.25 -2.23 -8.85
C PHE A 117 7.17 -2.47 -7.65
N PHE A 118 6.65 -2.38 -6.40
CA PHE A 118 7.43 -2.67 -5.21
C PHE A 118 8.05 -4.07 -5.22
N LEU A 119 7.28 -5.09 -5.62
CA LEU A 119 7.80 -6.45 -5.68
C LEU A 119 8.89 -6.62 -6.74
N ARG A 120 8.80 -5.93 -7.90
CA ARG A 120 9.88 -5.92 -8.89
C ARG A 120 11.16 -5.32 -8.35
N LEU A 121 11.06 -4.17 -7.68
CA LEU A 121 12.19 -3.48 -7.04
C LEU A 121 12.83 -4.34 -5.95
N MET A 122 12.04 -4.82 -5.00
CA MET A 122 12.53 -5.60 -3.86
C MET A 122 13.09 -6.97 -4.28
N ASN A 123 12.50 -7.64 -5.28
CA ASN A 123 13.05 -8.87 -5.86
C ASN A 123 14.36 -8.61 -6.64
N GLY A 124 14.54 -7.41 -7.16
CA GLY A 124 15.76 -6.94 -7.79
C GLY A 124 16.87 -6.56 -6.80
N GLY A 125 16.59 -6.65 -5.48
CA GLY A 125 17.56 -6.37 -4.41
C GLY A 125 17.53 -4.93 -3.91
N GLU A 126 16.59 -4.10 -4.37
CA GLU A 126 16.47 -2.71 -3.90
C GLU A 126 15.99 -2.65 -2.46
N LYS A 127 16.61 -1.77 -1.67
CA LYS A 127 16.26 -1.58 -0.26
C LYS A 127 15.18 -0.52 -0.10
N CYS A 128 14.10 -0.91 0.55
CA CYS A 128 13.03 -0.01 0.98
C CYS A 128 13.17 0.27 2.48
N TYR A 129 13.10 1.55 2.86
CA TYR A 129 13.22 1.97 4.26
C TYR A 129 11.95 2.66 4.74
N TYR A 130 11.64 2.46 6.00
CA TYR A 130 10.68 3.27 6.72
C TYR A 130 11.37 4.52 7.29
N LEU A 131 10.83 5.71 6.98
CA LEU A 131 11.31 7.02 7.42
C LEU A 131 10.24 7.71 8.26
N PRO A 132 10.33 7.69 9.60
CA PRO A 132 9.30 8.26 10.48
C PRO A 132 9.03 9.74 10.27
N ALA A 133 10.04 10.51 9.81
CA ALA A 133 9.92 11.94 9.55
C ALA A 133 9.13 12.27 8.26
N ALA A 134 8.97 11.31 7.35
CA ALA A 134 8.19 11.50 6.12
C ALA A 134 6.71 11.20 6.34
N LYS A 135 6.05 12.00 7.21
CA LYS A 135 4.63 11.84 7.54
C LYS A 135 3.74 12.41 6.45
N ILE A 136 2.68 11.66 6.15
CA ILE A 136 1.61 12.04 5.24
C ILE A 136 0.26 11.93 5.97
N TYR A 137 -0.60 12.91 5.75
CA TYR A 137 -1.96 12.96 6.24
C TYR A 137 -2.91 12.70 5.07
N HIS A 138 -3.56 11.54 5.08
CA HIS A 138 -4.50 11.13 4.02
C HIS A 138 -5.92 11.53 4.43
N HIS A 139 -6.52 12.44 3.69
CA HIS A 139 -7.87 12.95 3.93
C HIS A 139 -8.91 11.99 3.38
N ILE A 140 -9.70 11.40 4.28
CA ILE A 140 -10.68 10.36 3.95
C ILE A 140 -12.09 10.95 3.97
N PRO A 141 -12.73 11.17 2.80
CA PRO A 141 -14.11 11.63 2.74
C PRO A 141 -15.08 10.54 3.19
N ASP A 142 -16.20 10.95 3.77
CA ASP A 142 -17.24 10.03 4.25
C ASP A 142 -17.78 9.10 3.16
N SER A 143 -17.73 9.52 1.91
CA SER A 143 -18.11 8.71 0.75
C SER A 143 -17.27 7.43 0.56
N LYS A 144 -15.99 7.47 0.99
CA LYS A 144 -15.11 6.29 1.01
C LYS A 144 -15.35 5.36 2.21
N LEU A 145 -16.06 5.85 3.24
CA LEU A 145 -16.31 5.16 4.51
C LEU A 145 -17.65 4.40 4.54
N THR A 146 -18.11 3.92 3.41
CA THR A 146 -19.36 3.16 3.29
C THR A 146 -19.10 1.68 3.03
N ASN A 147 -20.01 0.81 3.51
CA ASN A 147 -19.95 -0.62 3.22
C ASN A 147 -19.99 -0.91 1.71
N GLU A 148 -20.70 -0.08 0.95
CA GLU A 148 -20.78 -0.21 -0.50
C GLU A 148 -19.44 0.08 -1.17
N HIS A 149 -18.77 1.17 -0.77
CA HIS A 149 -17.42 1.49 -1.25
C HIS A 149 -16.44 0.38 -0.91
N PHE A 150 -16.45 -0.11 0.34
CA PHE A 150 -15.60 -1.21 0.78
C PHE A 150 -15.78 -2.47 -0.06
N LYS A 151 -17.03 -2.87 -0.36
CA LYS A 151 -17.32 -4.01 -1.23
C LYS A 151 -16.79 -3.81 -2.65
N LYS A 152 -17.00 -2.64 -3.22
CA LYS A 152 -16.48 -2.29 -4.56
C LYS A 152 -14.96 -2.32 -4.60
N LEU A 153 -14.30 -1.73 -3.60
CA LEU A 153 -12.84 -1.70 -3.48
C LEU A 153 -12.25 -3.11 -3.36
N THR A 154 -12.77 -3.93 -2.44
CA THR A 154 -12.27 -5.29 -2.23
C THR A 154 -12.44 -6.17 -3.46
N TYR A 155 -13.56 -6.04 -4.17
CA TYR A 155 -13.77 -6.75 -5.43
C TYR A 155 -12.77 -6.31 -6.51
N ALA A 156 -12.58 -5.00 -6.67
CA ALA A 156 -11.63 -4.46 -7.64
C ALA A 156 -10.18 -4.88 -7.35
N LEU A 157 -9.76 -4.85 -6.09
CA LEU A 157 -8.43 -5.31 -5.65
C LEU A 157 -8.25 -6.82 -5.90
N GLY A 158 -9.27 -7.63 -5.63
CA GLY A 158 -9.24 -9.05 -5.95
C GLY A 158 -9.08 -9.31 -7.45
N ARG A 159 -9.75 -8.52 -8.28
CA ARG A 159 -9.63 -8.58 -9.74
C ARG A 159 -8.24 -8.18 -10.23
N SER A 160 -7.67 -7.11 -9.69
CA SER A 160 -6.30 -6.68 -9.99
C SER A 160 -5.28 -7.74 -9.62
N GLU A 161 -5.40 -8.32 -8.42
CA GLU A 161 -4.48 -9.35 -7.93
C GLU A 161 -4.56 -10.63 -8.78
N ARG A 162 -5.75 -10.96 -9.28
CA ARG A 162 -5.91 -12.06 -10.24
C ARG A 162 -5.13 -11.79 -11.52
N ILE A 163 -5.26 -10.60 -12.11
CA ILE A 163 -4.55 -10.22 -13.34
C ILE A 163 -3.04 -10.26 -13.08
N ARG A 164 -2.57 -9.60 -12.03
CA ARG A 164 -1.15 -9.57 -11.64
C ARG A 164 -0.56 -10.95 -11.49
N THR A 165 -1.25 -11.85 -10.79
CA THR A 165 -0.73 -13.21 -10.55
C THR A 165 -0.78 -14.09 -11.80
N LEU A 166 -1.74 -13.89 -12.70
CA LEU A 166 -1.77 -14.56 -14.00
C LEU A 166 -0.63 -14.09 -14.91
N ASN A 167 -0.26 -12.80 -14.87
CA ASN A 167 0.90 -12.27 -15.61
C ASN A 167 2.21 -12.90 -15.12
N LEU A 168 2.32 -13.26 -13.83
CA LEU A 168 3.44 -14.03 -13.27
C LEU A 168 3.41 -15.52 -13.61
N GLY A 169 2.31 -16.00 -14.20
CA GLY A 169 2.10 -17.38 -14.62
C GLY A 169 1.10 -18.18 -13.78
N LYS A 170 0.57 -19.25 -14.36
CA LYS A 170 -0.43 -20.12 -13.71
C LYS A 170 -0.03 -20.64 -12.31
N PRO A 171 1.23 -21.07 -12.07
CA PRO A 171 1.62 -21.51 -10.73
C PRO A 171 1.49 -20.43 -9.66
N ALA A 172 1.85 -19.17 -9.98
CA ALA A 172 1.70 -18.05 -9.06
C ALA A 172 0.23 -17.76 -8.74
N PHE A 173 -0.64 -17.83 -9.75
CA PHE A 173 -2.08 -17.70 -9.58
C PHE A 173 -2.67 -18.79 -8.67
N TYR A 174 -2.37 -20.07 -8.93
CA TYR A 174 -2.91 -21.17 -8.11
C TYR A 174 -2.38 -21.15 -6.68
N LYS A 175 -1.10 -20.80 -6.49
CA LYS A 175 -0.54 -20.57 -5.14
C LYS A 175 -1.29 -19.46 -4.40
N ARG A 176 -1.59 -18.35 -5.08
CA ARG A 176 -2.36 -17.24 -4.48
C ARG A 176 -3.79 -17.67 -4.15
N LEU A 177 -4.45 -18.38 -5.06
CA LEU A 177 -5.81 -18.86 -4.86
C LEU A 177 -5.91 -19.82 -3.66
N SER A 178 -4.98 -20.78 -3.53
CA SER A 178 -4.96 -21.71 -2.40
C SER A 178 -4.78 -20.97 -1.07
N MET A 179 -3.93 -19.93 -1.02
CA MET A 179 -3.79 -19.09 0.18
C MET A 179 -5.10 -18.37 0.54
N GLU A 180 -5.85 -17.88 -0.43
CA GLU A 180 -7.15 -17.23 -0.16
C GLU A 180 -8.19 -18.25 0.33
N ILE A 181 -8.24 -19.44 -0.23
CA ILE A 181 -9.12 -20.52 0.26
C ILE A 181 -8.82 -20.87 1.72
N VAL A 182 -7.52 -20.98 2.09
CA VAL A 182 -7.12 -21.23 3.48
C VAL A 182 -7.56 -20.08 4.41
N LYS A 183 -7.40 -18.82 3.99
CA LYS A 183 -7.86 -17.66 4.78
C LYS A 183 -9.37 -17.67 4.97
N TRP A 184 -10.13 -17.98 3.93
CA TRP A 184 -11.58 -18.12 4.00
C TRP A 184 -12.00 -19.22 4.98
N GLY A 185 -11.38 -20.39 4.88
CA GLY A 185 -11.61 -21.49 5.84
C GLY A 185 -11.33 -21.07 7.28
N ALA A 186 -10.19 -20.42 7.53
CA ALA A 186 -9.84 -19.91 8.86
C ALA A 186 -10.86 -18.86 9.37
N SER A 187 -11.31 -17.96 8.49
CA SER A 187 -12.31 -16.95 8.85
C SER A 187 -13.66 -17.58 9.23
N LEU A 188 -14.10 -18.59 8.50
CA LEU A 188 -15.34 -19.32 8.81
C LEU A 188 -15.24 -20.07 10.14
N LEU A 189 -14.09 -20.70 10.42
CA LEU A 189 -13.85 -21.37 11.70
C LEU A 189 -13.85 -20.39 12.87
N LEU A 190 -13.17 -19.24 12.72
CA LEU A 190 -13.15 -18.18 13.72
C LEU A 190 -14.55 -17.61 13.98
N TYR A 191 -15.32 -17.37 12.91
CA TYR A 191 -16.69 -16.89 13.02
C TYR A 191 -17.58 -17.89 13.79
N GLY A 192 -17.49 -19.18 13.42
CA GLY A 192 -18.19 -20.24 14.14
C GLY A 192 -17.82 -20.30 15.63
N TRP A 193 -16.51 -20.15 15.94
CA TRP A 193 -16.02 -20.10 17.32
C TRP A 193 -16.59 -18.90 18.08
N PHE A 194 -16.63 -17.71 17.48
CA PHE A 194 -17.19 -16.52 18.13
C PHE A 194 -18.70 -16.65 18.39
N LEU A 195 -19.44 -17.24 17.43
CA LEU A 195 -20.86 -17.55 17.64
C LEU A 195 -21.06 -18.49 18.85
N LEU A 196 -20.27 -19.56 18.96
CA LEU A 196 -20.37 -20.53 20.06
C LEU A 196 -19.96 -19.95 21.43
N THR A 197 -19.08 -18.97 21.43
CA THR A 197 -18.57 -18.33 22.68
C THR A 197 -19.29 -17.03 23.04
N GLY A 198 -20.31 -16.62 22.29
CA GLY A 198 -21.07 -15.39 22.54
C GLY A 198 -20.23 -14.12 22.39
N ARG A 199 -19.21 -14.13 21.54
CA ARG A 199 -18.28 -13.01 21.28
C ARG A 199 -18.56 -12.30 19.96
N VAL A 200 -19.74 -12.49 19.37
CA VAL A 200 -20.23 -11.80 18.17
C VAL A 200 -21.08 -10.62 18.57
#